data_7c6d26aec401d964c2cfd52a6ccbee63
#
_entry.id   7c6d26aec401d964c2cfd52a6ccbee63
#
_cell.length_a   1.000
_cell.length_b   1.000
_cell.length_c   1.000
_cell.angle_alpha   90.00
_cell.angle_beta   90.00
_cell.angle_gamma   90.00
#
_symmetry.space_group_name_H-M   'P 1'
#
loop_
_entity.id
_entity.type
_entity.pdbx_description
1 polymer ?
#
loop_
_entity_poly.entity_id
_entity_poly.type
_entity_poly.pdbx_seq_one_letter_code
_entity_poly.pdbx_strand_id
1 'polypeptide(L)'
;MKIALINENSQAAKNEMICATLKKVVEPMGHEVFNYGMCGAEDPNSLTYVQNGILAAVLLNSGAADFVITGCGTGEGAMLACNSFPKVLCGHIESPLDAYLFSQVNDGNCVALPFAENFGWGGELNLQYTFEKLFCAPGGGGYPPERVVPEQRNKKILDQVKEVTHTDMVTILKNLDRELVKGALSGDKFKEYFFANCKCVKIAAAVKEVLA
;
A
#
# COMPACT_ATOMS: atom_id res chain seq x y z
N MET A 1 -1.25 -13.65 3.21
CA MET A 1 -1.58 -12.22 3.44
C MET A 1 -2.55 -11.75 2.36
N LYS A 2 -3.37 -10.74 2.69
CA LYS A 2 -4.15 -9.98 1.71
C LYS A 2 -3.33 -8.77 1.26
N ILE A 3 -2.95 -8.74 0.00
CA ILE A 3 -2.13 -7.69 -0.59
C ILE A 3 -3.02 -6.80 -1.46
N ALA A 4 -3.08 -5.51 -1.15
CA ALA A 4 -3.80 -4.53 -1.94
C ALA A 4 -2.86 -3.90 -2.98
N LEU A 5 -3.29 -3.81 -4.22
CA LEU A 5 -2.66 -2.99 -5.26
C LEU A 5 -3.49 -1.74 -5.48
N ILE A 6 -2.84 -0.58 -5.49
CA ILE A 6 -3.47 0.71 -5.73
C ILE A 6 -2.60 1.51 -6.71
N ASN A 7 -3.14 1.85 -7.87
CA ASN A 7 -2.50 2.75 -8.83
C ASN A 7 -3.17 4.12 -8.85
N GLU A 8 -2.39 5.17 -9.10
CA GLU A 8 -2.89 6.53 -9.33
C GLU A 8 -3.00 6.84 -10.83
N ASN A 9 -3.64 7.95 -11.18
CA ASN A 9 -4.07 8.29 -12.52
C ASN A 9 -2.92 8.39 -13.55
N SER A 10 -1.77 8.95 -13.18
CA SER A 10 -0.67 9.14 -14.15
C SER A 10 -0.02 7.83 -14.59
N GLN A 11 -0.14 6.76 -13.80
CA GLN A 11 0.44 5.45 -14.07
C GLN A 11 -0.61 4.32 -14.21
N ALA A 12 -1.89 4.67 -14.29
CA ALA A 12 -3.00 3.73 -14.35
C ALA A 12 -2.91 2.76 -15.55
N ALA A 13 -2.40 3.23 -16.69
CA ALA A 13 -2.21 2.39 -17.90
C ALA A 13 -1.29 1.17 -17.66
N LYS A 14 -0.47 1.18 -16.61
CA LYS A 14 0.44 0.07 -16.27
C LYS A 14 -0.18 -0.93 -15.28
N ASN A 15 -1.37 -0.66 -14.75
CA ASN A 15 -1.99 -1.45 -13.70
C ASN A 15 -2.11 -2.93 -14.04
N GLU A 16 -2.56 -3.26 -15.25
CA GLU A 16 -2.73 -4.66 -15.68
C GLU A 16 -1.41 -5.44 -15.58
N MET A 17 -0.33 -4.88 -16.11
CA MET A 17 0.99 -5.50 -16.07
C MET A 17 1.52 -5.61 -14.64
N ILE A 18 1.37 -4.56 -13.82
CA ILE A 18 1.79 -4.57 -12.41
C ILE A 18 1.00 -5.64 -11.64
N CYS A 19 -0.32 -5.69 -11.81
CA CYS A 19 -1.18 -6.66 -11.16
C CYS A 19 -0.83 -8.11 -11.57
N ALA A 20 -0.64 -8.36 -12.85
CA ALA A 20 -0.26 -9.68 -13.37
C ALA A 20 1.11 -10.13 -12.82
N THR A 21 2.09 -9.23 -12.80
CA THR A 21 3.42 -9.51 -12.26
C THR A 21 3.37 -9.79 -10.76
N LEU A 22 2.62 -8.99 -9.99
CA LEU A 22 2.44 -9.21 -8.56
C LEU A 22 1.80 -10.57 -8.28
N LYS A 23 0.68 -10.88 -8.92
CA LYS A 23 0.00 -12.18 -8.77
C LYS A 23 0.89 -13.36 -9.10
N LYS A 24 1.62 -13.29 -10.23
CA LYS A 24 2.57 -14.33 -10.64
C LYS A 24 3.58 -14.67 -9.54
N VAL A 25 4.03 -13.66 -8.77
CA VAL A 25 5.02 -13.85 -7.71
C VAL A 25 4.36 -14.34 -6.42
N VAL A 26 3.27 -13.68 -5.97
CA VAL A 26 2.82 -13.86 -4.58
C VAL A 26 1.70 -14.90 -4.40
N GLU A 27 0.91 -15.20 -5.43
CA GLU A 27 -0.14 -16.23 -5.33
C GLU A 27 0.43 -17.64 -5.10
N PRO A 28 1.55 -18.06 -5.76
CA PRO A 28 2.21 -19.32 -5.44
C PRO A 28 2.75 -19.40 -4.00
N MET A 29 2.98 -18.25 -3.35
CA MET A 29 3.38 -18.15 -1.94
C MET A 29 2.19 -18.21 -0.97
N GLY A 30 0.97 -18.38 -1.47
CA GLY A 30 -0.27 -18.43 -0.66
C GLY A 30 -0.80 -17.06 -0.25
N HIS A 31 -0.46 -16.00 -0.98
CA HIS A 31 -1.03 -14.67 -0.76
C HIS A 31 -2.17 -14.38 -1.74
N GLU A 32 -3.08 -13.49 -1.34
CA GLU A 32 -4.21 -13.05 -2.17
C GLU A 32 -3.99 -11.61 -2.61
N VAL A 33 -4.20 -11.32 -3.90
CA VAL A 33 -4.05 -9.96 -4.47
C VAL A 33 -5.43 -9.36 -4.76
N PHE A 34 -5.68 -8.20 -4.18
CA PHE A 34 -6.87 -7.37 -4.40
C PHE A 34 -6.47 -6.09 -5.13
N ASN A 35 -6.89 -5.96 -6.39
CA ASN A 35 -6.65 -4.77 -7.18
C ASN A 35 -7.75 -3.74 -6.94
N TYR A 36 -7.46 -2.75 -6.11
CA TYR A 36 -8.40 -1.69 -5.71
C TYR A 36 -8.54 -0.55 -6.72
N GLY A 37 -7.74 -0.54 -7.77
CA GLY A 37 -7.77 0.49 -8.82
C GLY A 37 -6.53 1.40 -8.76
N MET A 38 -6.34 2.37 -9.66
CA MET A 38 -7.10 2.41 -10.93
C MET A 38 -6.74 1.18 -11.78
N CYS A 39 -7.75 0.52 -12.32
CA CYS A 39 -7.54 -0.72 -13.09
C CYS A 39 -7.07 -0.48 -14.55
N GLY A 40 -6.96 0.76 -14.97
CA GLY A 40 -6.53 1.18 -16.30
C GLY A 40 -6.70 2.69 -16.48
N ALA A 41 -6.24 3.22 -17.60
CA ALA A 41 -6.31 4.66 -17.90
C ALA A 41 -7.77 5.19 -17.99
N GLU A 42 -8.69 4.32 -18.39
CA GLU A 42 -10.12 4.64 -18.57
C GLU A 42 -10.95 4.33 -17.30
N ASP A 43 -10.30 4.06 -16.17
CA ASP A 43 -11.01 3.82 -14.91
C ASP A 43 -11.82 5.08 -14.53
N PRO A 44 -13.15 4.97 -14.33
CA PRO A 44 -13.99 6.13 -14.04
C PRO A 44 -13.69 6.76 -12.68
N ASN A 45 -13.07 6.03 -11.76
CA ASN A 45 -12.66 6.54 -10.45
C ASN A 45 -11.19 6.97 -10.49
N SER A 46 -10.95 8.19 -11.00
CA SER A 46 -9.59 8.75 -11.04
C SER A 46 -9.03 8.98 -9.64
N LEU A 47 -7.86 8.41 -9.37
CA LEU A 47 -7.15 8.52 -8.10
C LEU A 47 -5.86 9.32 -8.26
N THR A 48 -5.66 10.30 -7.40
CA THR A 48 -4.36 10.96 -7.24
C THR A 48 -3.49 10.19 -6.26
N TYR A 49 -2.18 10.44 -6.24
CA TYR A 49 -1.29 9.82 -5.24
C TYR A 49 -1.68 10.15 -3.78
N VAL A 50 -2.31 11.30 -3.54
CA VAL A 50 -2.85 11.66 -2.22
C VAL A 50 -4.02 10.75 -1.84
N GLN A 51 -4.93 10.50 -2.78
CA GLN A 51 -6.05 9.58 -2.58
C GLN A 51 -5.58 8.12 -2.41
N ASN A 52 -4.49 7.72 -3.07
CA ASN A 52 -3.85 6.43 -2.80
C ASN A 52 -3.41 6.30 -1.34
N GLY A 53 -2.86 7.37 -0.76
CA GLY A 53 -2.51 7.41 0.67
C GLY A 53 -3.72 7.20 1.58
N ILE A 54 -4.85 7.87 1.31
CA ILE A 54 -6.11 7.68 2.05
C ILE A 54 -6.58 6.23 1.93
N LEU A 55 -6.59 5.70 0.71
CA LEU A 55 -7.04 4.34 0.42
C LEU A 55 -6.18 3.30 1.14
N ALA A 56 -4.85 3.41 1.04
CA ALA A 56 -3.90 2.56 1.73
C ALA A 56 -4.14 2.58 3.26
N ALA A 57 -4.32 3.78 3.83
CA ALA A 57 -4.57 3.94 5.25
C ALA A 57 -5.87 3.28 5.70
N VAL A 58 -6.96 3.46 4.95
CA VAL A 58 -8.25 2.81 5.23
C VAL A 58 -8.12 1.30 5.22
N LEU A 59 -7.44 0.74 4.22
CA LEU A 59 -7.27 -0.70 4.07
C LEU A 59 -6.45 -1.31 5.21
N LEU A 60 -5.31 -0.71 5.56
CA LEU A 60 -4.42 -1.19 6.61
C LEU A 60 -5.02 -1.02 8.01
N ASN A 61 -5.60 0.15 8.30
CA ASN A 61 -6.20 0.41 9.61
C ASN A 61 -7.46 -0.42 9.87
N SER A 62 -8.19 -0.78 8.84
CA SER A 62 -9.39 -1.61 8.96
C SER A 62 -9.11 -3.12 8.97
N GLY A 63 -7.89 -3.53 8.62
CA GLY A 63 -7.53 -4.93 8.41
C GLY A 63 -8.17 -5.54 7.15
N ALA A 64 -8.59 -4.71 6.20
CA ALA A 64 -9.05 -5.18 4.88
C ALA A 64 -7.87 -5.65 4.01
N ALA A 65 -6.68 -5.09 4.23
CA ALA A 65 -5.42 -5.58 3.69
C ALA A 65 -4.37 -5.70 4.78
N ASP A 66 -3.43 -6.63 4.58
CA ASP A 66 -2.26 -6.81 5.44
C ASP A 66 -1.05 -6.04 4.91
N PHE A 67 -0.98 -5.83 3.59
CA PHE A 67 0.10 -5.12 2.89
C PHE A 67 -0.45 -4.33 1.70
N VAL A 68 0.16 -3.17 1.40
CA VAL A 68 -0.23 -2.33 0.26
C VAL A 68 0.94 -2.13 -0.70
N ILE A 69 0.69 -2.38 -1.97
CA ILE A 69 1.55 -1.99 -3.09
C ILE A 69 0.90 -0.78 -3.76
N THR A 70 1.62 0.33 -3.83
CA THR A 70 1.20 1.54 -4.53
C THR A 70 2.39 2.20 -5.23
N GLY A 71 2.17 3.35 -5.82
CA GLY A 71 3.21 4.12 -6.47
C GLY A 71 2.64 5.33 -7.20
N CYS A 72 3.52 6.09 -7.81
CA CYS A 72 3.20 7.18 -8.72
C CYS A 72 4.32 7.28 -9.76
N GLY A 73 4.49 8.41 -10.43
CA GLY A 73 5.60 8.59 -11.37
C GLY A 73 6.95 8.26 -10.75
N THR A 74 7.30 8.94 -9.69
CA THR A 74 8.56 8.75 -8.95
C THR A 74 8.44 7.82 -7.72
N GLY A 75 7.23 7.49 -7.28
CA GLY A 75 6.99 6.76 -6.02
C GLY A 75 7.02 7.64 -4.77
N GLU A 76 7.77 8.73 -4.77
CA GLU A 76 7.97 9.57 -3.58
C GLU A 76 6.69 10.25 -3.08
N GLY A 77 5.89 10.83 -3.99
CA GLY A 77 4.63 11.45 -3.63
C GLY A 77 3.66 10.47 -2.97
N ALA A 78 3.58 9.25 -3.50
CA ALA A 78 2.77 8.18 -2.93
C ALA A 78 3.30 7.74 -1.55
N MET A 79 4.63 7.63 -1.38
CA MET A 79 5.25 7.32 -0.09
C MET A 79 4.91 8.39 0.97
N LEU A 80 5.08 9.68 0.63
CA LEU A 80 4.76 10.79 1.53
C LEU A 80 3.28 10.79 1.94
N ALA A 81 2.40 10.60 0.96
CA ALA A 81 0.96 10.50 1.21
C ALA A 81 0.61 9.34 2.14
N CYS A 82 1.14 8.14 1.89
CA CYS A 82 0.92 6.97 2.72
C CYS A 82 1.42 7.17 4.16
N ASN A 83 2.63 7.71 4.32
CA ASN A 83 3.22 7.94 5.65
C ASN A 83 2.56 9.07 6.46
N SER A 84 1.68 9.85 5.85
CA SER A 84 0.88 10.88 6.55
C SER A 84 -0.25 10.29 7.41
N PHE A 85 -0.43 8.98 7.41
CA PHE A 85 -1.54 8.31 8.11
C PHE A 85 -1.06 7.36 9.21
N PRO A 86 -1.91 7.12 10.24
CA PRO A 86 -1.61 6.16 11.32
C PRO A 86 -1.44 4.76 10.79
N LYS A 87 -0.59 3.97 11.45
CA LYS A 87 -0.30 2.55 11.17
C LYS A 87 0.22 2.26 9.76
N VAL A 88 0.54 3.25 8.95
CA VAL A 88 1.17 3.04 7.64
C VAL A 88 2.66 3.29 7.77
N LEU A 89 3.45 2.26 7.45
CA LEU A 89 4.90 2.35 7.31
C LEU A 89 5.24 2.03 5.85
N CYS A 90 5.40 3.09 5.05
CA CYS A 90 5.61 2.98 3.62
C CYS A 90 7.07 3.25 3.26
N GLY A 91 7.70 2.30 2.59
CA GLY A 91 9.01 2.45 1.98
C GLY A 91 8.94 2.89 0.52
N HIS A 92 9.91 3.70 0.09
CA HIS A 92 10.17 3.96 -1.32
C HIS A 92 11.09 2.85 -1.85
N ILE A 93 10.69 2.15 -2.90
CA ILE A 93 11.37 0.97 -3.40
C ILE A 93 11.68 1.14 -4.89
N GLU A 94 12.95 1.27 -5.23
CA GLU A 94 13.43 1.44 -6.60
C GLU A 94 14.05 0.15 -7.17
N SER A 95 14.48 -0.74 -6.29
CA SER A 95 15.23 -1.93 -6.69
C SER A 95 14.86 -3.17 -5.86
N PRO A 96 15.21 -4.38 -6.35
CA PRO A 96 15.09 -5.60 -5.56
C PRO A 96 15.87 -5.56 -4.24
N LEU A 97 16.99 -4.83 -4.19
CA LEU A 97 17.78 -4.67 -2.96
C LEU A 97 17.00 -3.85 -1.93
N ASP A 98 16.40 -2.73 -2.35
CA ASP A 98 15.57 -1.90 -1.46
C ASP A 98 14.40 -2.70 -0.91
N ALA A 99 13.73 -3.49 -1.77
CA ALA A 99 12.63 -4.35 -1.40
C ALA A 99 13.02 -5.35 -0.31
N TYR A 100 14.15 -6.02 -0.47
CA TYR A 100 14.69 -6.96 0.51
C TYR A 100 15.01 -6.27 1.84
N LEU A 101 15.77 -5.19 1.80
CA LEU A 101 16.19 -4.47 3.00
C LEU A 101 14.99 -3.85 3.73
N PHE A 102 14.05 -3.25 3.00
CA PHE A 102 12.83 -2.71 3.60
C PHE A 102 12.01 -3.79 4.33
N SER A 103 11.80 -4.94 3.66
CA SER A 103 11.10 -6.07 4.27
C SER A 103 11.82 -6.60 5.50
N GLN A 104 13.12 -6.84 5.41
CA GLN A 104 13.86 -7.52 6.48
C GLN A 104 14.26 -6.61 7.64
N VAL A 105 14.57 -5.33 7.38
CA VAL A 105 15.05 -4.39 8.39
C VAL A 105 13.93 -3.53 8.96
N ASN A 106 13.10 -2.95 8.07
CA ASN A 106 12.09 -1.98 8.47
C ASN A 106 10.73 -2.61 8.83
N ASP A 107 10.45 -3.81 8.31
CA ASP A 107 9.21 -4.55 8.57
C ASP A 107 7.96 -3.68 8.38
N GLY A 108 7.94 -2.92 7.28
CA GLY A 108 6.83 -2.05 6.94
C GLY A 108 5.66 -2.82 6.30
N ASN A 109 4.55 -2.14 6.11
CA ASN A 109 3.30 -2.72 5.59
C ASN A 109 2.80 -2.08 4.30
N CYS A 110 3.59 -1.19 3.73
CA CYS A 110 3.28 -0.49 2.49
C CYS A 110 4.55 -0.22 1.70
N VAL A 111 4.48 -0.27 0.38
CA VAL A 111 5.56 0.19 -0.49
C VAL A 111 5.01 1.07 -1.60
N ALA A 112 5.79 2.10 -1.95
CA ALA A 112 5.54 2.97 -3.09
C ALA A 112 6.66 2.82 -4.11
N LEU A 113 6.29 2.48 -5.37
CA LEU A 113 7.22 2.23 -6.45
C LEU A 113 7.19 3.37 -7.48
N PRO A 114 8.34 3.66 -8.14
CA PRO A 114 8.44 4.64 -9.21
C PRO A 114 7.95 4.01 -10.53
N PHE A 115 6.66 4.09 -10.82
CA PHE A 115 6.08 3.46 -12.01
C PHE A 115 6.37 4.19 -13.34
N ALA A 116 6.91 5.42 -13.31
CA ALA A 116 7.39 6.10 -14.52
C ALA A 116 8.89 5.87 -14.75
N GLU A 117 9.65 5.63 -13.71
CA GLU A 117 11.09 5.39 -13.77
C GLU A 117 11.38 3.89 -13.87
N ASN A 118 12.47 3.54 -14.56
CA ASN A 118 12.92 2.15 -14.73
C ASN A 118 11.85 1.20 -15.34
N PHE A 119 10.87 1.74 -16.05
CA PHE A 119 9.76 1.04 -16.67
C PHE A 119 9.89 0.88 -18.19
N GLY A 120 11.11 0.99 -18.70
CA GLY A 120 11.44 0.74 -20.09
C GLY A 120 11.55 -0.75 -20.41
N TRP A 121 12.42 -1.10 -21.35
CA TRP A 121 12.66 -2.49 -21.72
C TRP A 121 13.14 -3.32 -20.54
N GLY A 122 12.43 -4.41 -20.26
CA GLY A 122 12.69 -5.27 -19.11
C GLY A 122 12.10 -4.74 -17.78
N GLY A 123 11.27 -3.71 -17.79
CA GLY A 123 10.67 -3.15 -16.58
C GLY A 123 9.82 -4.15 -15.81
N GLU A 124 9.11 -5.03 -16.51
CA GLU A 124 8.33 -6.13 -15.91
C GLU A 124 9.21 -7.15 -15.18
N LEU A 125 10.43 -7.39 -15.67
CA LEU A 125 11.40 -8.27 -15.02
C LEU A 125 11.95 -7.63 -13.74
N ASN A 126 12.32 -6.34 -13.80
CA ASN A 126 12.76 -5.62 -12.60
C ASN A 126 11.66 -5.62 -11.52
N LEU A 127 10.42 -5.40 -11.93
CA LEU A 127 9.27 -5.42 -11.04
C LEU A 127 9.06 -6.83 -10.43
N GLN A 128 9.18 -7.88 -11.23
CA GLN A 128 9.12 -9.26 -10.75
C GLN A 128 10.19 -9.52 -9.69
N TYR A 129 11.44 -9.18 -9.96
CA TYR A 129 12.54 -9.38 -9.00
C TYR A 129 12.33 -8.55 -7.72
N THR A 130 11.77 -7.35 -7.84
CA THR A 130 11.41 -6.51 -6.69
C THR A 130 10.36 -7.20 -5.82
N PHE A 131 9.29 -7.73 -6.39
CA PHE A 131 8.28 -8.47 -5.63
C PHE A 131 8.81 -9.78 -5.05
N GLU A 132 9.61 -10.52 -5.80
CA GLU A 132 10.28 -11.73 -5.29
C GLU A 132 11.12 -11.44 -4.06
N LYS A 133 11.83 -10.31 -4.02
CA LYS A 133 12.66 -9.92 -2.87
C LYS A 133 11.86 -9.33 -1.72
N LEU A 134 10.78 -8.60 -2.02
CA LEU A 134 9.89 -8.04 -1.01
C LEU A 134 9.20 -9.12 -0.16
N PHE A 135 8.83 -10.23 -0.79
CA PHE A 135 8.05 -11.32 -0.20
C PHE A 135 8.84 -12.63 -0.02
N CYS A 136 10.16 -12.63 -0.17
CA CYS A 136 10.99 -13.84 -0.12
C CYS A 136 10.99 -14.54 1.25
N ALA A 137 10.66 -13.82 2.31
CA ALA A 137 10.57 -14.32 3.69
C ALA A 137 9.59 -13.44 4.49
N PRO A 138 9.14 -13.89 5.67
CA PRO A 138 8.44 -13.00 6.60
C PRO A 138 9.26 -11.75 6.90
N GLY A 139 8.59 -10.58 7.00
CA GLY A 139 9.26 -9.33 7.33
C GLY A 139 9.95 -9.37 8.69
N GLY A 140 10.94 -8.49 8.87
CA GLY A 140 11.60 -8.31 10.15
C GLY A 140 12.63 -9.37 10.52
N GLY A 141 13.13 -10.14 9.54
CA GLY A 141 14.19 -11.15 9.76
C GLY A 141 15.59 -10.58 10.07
N GLY A 142 15.77 -9.26 9.90
CA GLY A 142 17.02 -8.56 10.14
C GLY A 142 18.04 -8.67 9.00
N TYR A 143 18.90 -7.63 8.87
CA TYR A 143 20.04 -7.70 7.98
C TYR A 143 21.25 -6.89 8.50
N PRO A 144 22.43 -7.54 8.66
CA PRO A 144 22.57 -9.01 8.65
C PRO A 144 21.72 -9.67 9.77
N PRO A 145 21.49 -10.99 9.75
CA PRO A 145 20.56 -11.66 10.70
C PRO A 145 20.82 -11.39 12.18
N GLU A 146 22.08 -11.12 12.56
CA GLU A 146 22.48 -10.77 13.92
C GLU A 146 21.86 -9.44 14.41
N ARG A 147 21.37 -8.61 13.48
CA ARG A 147 20.78 -7.30 13.77
C ARG A 147 19.27 -7.35 14.04
N VAL A 148 18.63 -8.51 13.90
CA VAL A 148 17.18 -8.65 14.06
C VAL A 148 16.65 -8.04 15.37
N VAL A 149 17.32 -8.27 16.50
CA VAL A 149 16.86 -7.80 17.81
C VAL A 149 16.81 -6.27 17.91
N PRO A 150 17.92 -5.51 17.63
CA PRO A 150 17.87 -4.06 17.66
C PRO A 150 16.96 -3.45 16.58
N GLU A 151 16.83 -4.05 15.40
CA GLU A 151 15.99 -3.57 14.31
C GLU A 151 14.52 -3.72 14.67
N GLN A 152 14.07 -4.87 15.15
CA GLN A 152 12.70 -5.08 15.63
C GLN A 152 12.36 -4.22 16.85
N ARG A 153 13.31 -3.94 17.73
CA ARG A 153 13.13 -2.97 18.81
C ARG A 153 12.84 -1.57 18.25
N ASN A 154 13.60 -1.12 17.27
CA ASN A 154 13.44 0.18 16.66
C ASN A 154 12.11 0.28 15.89
N LYS A 155 11.70 -0.78 15.20
CA LYS A 155 10.40 -0.87 14.55
C LYS A 155 9.24 -0.68 15.54
N LYS A 156 9.29 -1.35 16.69
CA LYS A 156 8.28 -1.18 17.76
C LYS A 156 8.26 0.25 18.32
N ILE A 157 9.42 0.89 18.47
CA ILE A 157 9.49 2.30 18.90
C ILE A 157 8.84 3.20 17.83
N LEU A 158 9.10 2.97 16.56
CA LEU A 158 8.50 3.74 15.47
C LEU A 158 6.96 3.58 15.43
N ASP A 159 6.45 2.38 15.68
CA ASP A 159 5.00 2.16 15.82
C ASP A 159 4.40 2.99 16.97
N GLN A 160 5.06 3.01 18.14
CA GLN A 160 4.64 3.83 19.28
C GLN A 160 4.70 5.34 18.97
N VAL A 161 5.74 5.80 18.26
CA VAL A 161 5.82 7.19 17.80
C VAL A 161 4.62 7.52 16.91
N LYS A 162 4.27 6.65 15.97
CA LYS A 162 3.10 6.85 15.12
C LYS A 162 1.78 6.87 15.89
N GLU A 163 1.61 6.05 16.90
CA GLU A 163 0.42 6.07 17.77
C GLU A 163 0.24 7.40 18.51
N VAL A 164 1.35 8.05 18.91
CA VAL A 164 1.32 9.34 19.63
C VAL A 164 1.17 10.53 18.68
N THR A 165 1.78 10.47 17.50
CA THR A 165 1.84 11.59 16.55
C THR A 165 0.67 11.67 15.59
N HIS A 166 -0.15 10.61 15.48
CA HIS A 166 -1.29 10.54 14.57
C HIS A 166 -2.59 10.30 15.33
N THR A 167 -3.68 10.91 14.86
CA THR A 167 -5.02 10.59 15.34
C THR A 167 -5.56 9.31 14.70
N ASP A 168 -6.68 8.78 15.20
CA ASP A 168 -7.28 7.55 14.66
C ASP A 168 -7.96 7.76 13.29
N MET A 169 -8.09 6.68 12.53
CA MET A 169 -8.58 6.73 11.15
C MET A 169 -10.03 7.19 11.04
N VAL A 170 -10.88 6.94 12.04
CA VAL A 170 -12.29 7.40 12.03
C VAL A 170 -12.34 8.92 12.18
N THR A 171 -11.55 9.48 13.07
CA THR A 171 -11.39 10.92 13.26
C THR A 171 -10.86 11.57 11.97
N ILE A 172 -9.88 10.95 11.31
CA ILE A 172 -9.33 11.44 10.04
C ILE A 172 -10.42 11.49 8.96
N LEU A 173 -11.16 10.40 8.75
CA LEU A 173 -12.22 10.32 7.75
C LEU A 173 -13.33 11.37 7.95
N LYS A 174 -13.59 11.78 9.19
CA LYS A 174 -14.59 12.79 9.51
C LYS A 174 -14.12 14.24 9.33
N ASN A 175 -12.82 14.49 9.40
CA ASN A 175 -12.24 15.84 9.40
C ASN A 175 -11.51 16.21 8.11
N LEU A 176 -11.12 15.25 7.28
CA LEU A 176 -10.62 15.56 5.93
C LEU A 176 -11.75 16.09 5.03
N ASP A 177 -11.36 16.81 3.99
CA ASP A 177 -12.29 17.23 2.95
C ASP A 177 -13.11 16.04 2.43
N ARG A 178 -14.44 16.20 2.45
CA ARG A 178 -15.37 15.11 2.13
C ARG A 178 -15.24 14.65 0.68
N GLU A 179 -15.09 15.59 -0.25
CA GLU A 179 -14.98 15.24 -1.68
C GLU A 179 -13.66 14.51 -1.97
N LEU A 180 -12.58 14.91 -1.31
CA LEU A 180 -11.29 14.22 -1.39
C LEU A 180 -11.42 12.77 -0.91
N VAL A 181 -12.01 12.56 0.27
CA VAL A 181 -12.19 11.22 0.85
C VAL A 181 -13.18 10.39 0.03
N LYS A 182 -14.31 10.98 -0.36
CA LYS A 182 -15.31 10.32 -1.21
C LYS A 182 -14.71 9.90 -2.55
N GLY A 183 -13.91 10.76 -3.19
CA GLY A 183 -13.20 10.43 -4.42
C GLY A 183 -12.25 9.22 -4.25
N ALA A 184 -11.53 9.15 -3.12
CA ALA A 184 -10.65 8.02 -2.84
C ALA A 184 -11.41 6.69 -2.66
N LEU A 185 -12.63 6.72 -2.11
CA LEU A 185 -13.36 5.52 -1.68
C LEU A 185 -14.54 5.15 -2.60
N SER A 186 -14.77 5.89 -3.70
CA SER A 186 -15.94 5.69 -4.58
C SER A 186 -15.78 4.55 -5.58
N GLY A 187 -14.58 4.02 -5.78
CA GLY A 187 -14.31 2.96 -6.76
C GLY A 187 -15.14 1.70 -6.49
N ASP A 188 -15.66 1.07 -7.54
CA ASP A 188 -16.49 -0.13 -7.39
C ASP A 188 -15.71 -1.29 -6.82
N LYS A 189 -14.44 -1.46 -7.23
CA LYS A 189 -13.55 -2.48 -6.67
C LYS A 189 -13.24 -2.22 -5.20
N PHE A 190 -13.11 -0.94 -4.79
CA PHE A 190 -12.98 -0.62 -3.38
C PHE A 190 -14.21 -1.08 -2.60
N LYS A 191 -15.41 -0.72 -3.02
CA LYS A 191 -16.65 -1.09 -2.33
C LYS A 191 -16.79 -2.62 -2.23
N GLU A 192 -16.54 -3.32 -3.35
CA GLU A 192 -16.61 -4.79 -3.41
C GLU A 192 -15.67 -5.43 -2.39
N TYR A 193 -14.38 -5.12 -2.47
CA TYR A 193 -13.36 -5.83 -1.67
C TYR A 193 -13.27 -5.32 -0.23
N PHE A 194 -13.42 -4.01 -0.01
CA PHE A 194 -13.34 -3.43 1.32
C PHE A 194 -14.39 -3.99 2.25
N PHE A 195 -15.67 -3.94 1.87
CA PHE A 195 -16.74 -4.42 2.74
C PHE A 195 -16.72 -5.93 2.95
N ALA A 196 -16.18 -6.70 2.02
CA ALA A 196 -15.97 -8.14 2.18
C ALA A 196 -14.82 -8.49 3.14
N ASN A 197 -13.80 -7.64 3.26
CA ASN A 197 -12.57 -7.93 3.98
C ASN A 197 -12.35 -7.10 5.24
N CYS A 198 -13.07 -5.99 5.44
CA CYS A 198 -12.90 -5.09 6.58
C CYS A 198 -13.21 -5.79 7.91
N LYS A 199 -12.27 -5.72 8.85
CA LYS A 199 -12.41 -6.30 10.20
C LYS A 199 -12.81 -5.25 11.24
N CYS A 200 -12.69 -3.95 10.94
CA CYS A 200 -12.98 -2.86 11.87
C CYS A 200 -14.35 -2.24 11.61
N VAL A 201 -15.35 -2.60 12.44
CA VAL A 201 -16.72 -2.11 12.32
C VAL A 201 -16.82 -0.58 12.36
N LYS A 202 -15.99 0.10 13.17
CA LYS A 202 -15.99 1.57 13.29
C LYS A 202 -15.51 2.24 12.00
N ILE A 203 -14.46 1.72 11.36
CA ILE A 203 -13.97 2.25 10.07
C ILE A 203 -14.97 1.93 8.96
N ALA A 204 -15.58 0.73 8.94
CA ALA A 204 -16.62 0.39 7.98
C ALA A 204 -17.83 1.34 8.06
N ALA A 205 -18.25 1.71 9.28
CA ALA A 205 -19.33 2.67 9.48
C ALA A 205 -18.97 4.07 8.97
N ALA A 206 -17.76 4.56 9.30
CA ALA A 206 -17.28 5.86 8.82
C ALA A 206 -17.16 5.91 7.30
N VAL A 207 -16.68 4.84 6.65
CA VAL A 207 -16.63 4.73 5.18
C VAL A 207 -18.04 4.77 4.58
N LYS A 208 -19.02 4.08 5.16
CA LYS A 208 -20.43 4.14 4.70
C LYS A 208 -21.00 5.56 4.80
N GLU A 209 -20.70 6.27 5.89
CA GLU A 209 -21.12 7.66 6.09
C GLU A 209 -20.52 8.60 5.02
N VAL A 210 -19.27 8.41 4.66
CA VAL A 210 -18.60 9.18 3.58
C VAL A 210 -19.25 8.91 2.22
N LEU A 211 -19.58 7.64 1.94
CA LEU A 211 -20.13 7.22 0.65
C LEU A 211 -21.63 7.55 0.46
N ALA A 212 -22.32 7.83 1.55
CA ALA A 212 -23.71 8.30 1.52
C ALA A 212 -23.81 9.76 1.03
#